data_7edcb7acb1b100695238f3a8d9df2040
#
_entry.id   7edcb7acb1b100695238f3a8d9df2040
#
_cell.length_a   1.000
_cell.length_b   1.000
_cell.length_c   1.000
_cell.angle_alpha   90.00
_cell.angle_beta   90.00
_cell.angle_gamma   90.00
#
_symmetry.space_group_name_H-M   'P 1'
#
loop_
_entity.id
_entity.type
_entity.pdbx_description
1 polymer ?
#
loop_
_entity_poly.entity_id
_entity_poly.type
_entity_poly.pdbx_seq_one_letter_code
_entity_poly.pdbx_strand_id
1 'polypeptide(L)'
;MKKTLLFTALMASSTLSAVFAQETVDQAMVQKIREEGLNHSQVMKTAFYLTDVSGPRLSGSPELRHAQEWAMGQLKTQGFSNVALEPWGKFGRGWQVQKNYAAITVPYYHAIIAIPKAWTPSTAGPIKGDVVLIKADTITDLDQYKGKLAGKIVITDTKNTLTRSTTPDLKRYTDEELAKMAEEQPATERRGNRGNSPQMAAFMRLRALRQALSEFFITEKVGLVLSQGRGTDGTVFTTNGASYATDAKPVTPELETSGEDYLRIVRLLRGGINVQMEADVQTKFYDNDLQGYDVVAEIPGTDRKLKDQVVIIGAHFDSWHAATGATDNAAGSAVMMEAMRILKTVGFKPKRTIRLVLWTSEEQGLFGSRGYVANHFGDPKTMQLKPEQAKVSAYYNLDNGTGKIRGVYMQGNKGVEPIFKAWLEPFKDLGATTLTISNTGGTDHLSFDAVGIPGFQFIQDPMDYGTRTHHSNQDTYDRLVEDDLKQSATIVASFVYHTSQRPEMLPRKELPKPTAAN
;
A
#
# COMPACT_ATOMS: atom_id res chain seq x y z
N MET A 1 64.65 6.24 63.13
CA MET A 1 64.61 6.79 61.73
C MET A 1 64.02 5.73 60.81
N LYS A 2 62.74 5.82 60.50
CA LYS A 2 62.07 4.86 59.60
C LYS A 2 61.73 5.66 58.28
N LYS A 3 62.29 5.21 57.19
CA LYS A 3 62.00 5.82 55.83
C LYS A 3 60.79 5.12 55.25
N THR A 4 59.73 5.87 55.02
CA THR A 4 58.52 5.40 54.33
C THR A 4 58.69 5.70 52.83
N LEU A 5 58.72 4.66 52.01
CA LEU A 5 58.64 4.79 50.55
C LEU A 5 57.19 4.92 50.11
N LEU A 6 56.84 5.99 49.45
CA LEU A 6 55.57 6.22 48.77
C LEU A 6 55.67 5.65 47.34
N PHE A 7 54.85 4.58 47.05
CA PHE A 7 54.68 4.08 45.68
C PHE A 7 53.48 4.80 45.04
N THR A 8 53.73 5.64 44.06
CA THR A 8 52.71 6.29 43.24
C THR A 8 52.38 5.35 42.07
N ALA A 9 51.26 4.67 42.13
CA ALA A 9 50.72 3.89 41.01
C ALA A 9 50.03 4.83 40.00
N LEU A 10 50.64 4.98 38.82
CA LEU A 10 50.06 5.70 37.67
C LEU A 10 49.06 4.76 36.95
N MET A 11 47.77 4.92 37.21
CA MET A 11 46.73 4.26 36.40
C MET A 11 46.61 4.96 35.03
N ALA A 12 47.14 4.31 34.00
CA ALA A 12 46.91 4.70 32.61
C ALA A 12 45.50 4.21 32.21
N SER A 13 44.52 5.11 32.24
CA SER A 13 43.18 4.87 31.67
C SER A 13 43.30 4.84 30.14
N SER A 14 43.42 3.66 29.54
CA SER A 14 43.24 3.46 28.11
C SER A 14 41.76 3.62 27.75
N THR A 15 41.36 4.82 27.33
CA THR A 15 40.10 5.02 26.64
C THR A 15 40.19 4.33 25.30
N LEU A 16 39.61 3.13 25.19
CA LEU A 16 39.32 2.52 23.88
C LEU A 16 38.27 3.40 23.19
N SER A 17 38.71 4.35 22.37
CA SER A 17 37.87 4.98 21.38
C SER A 17 37.48 3.88 20.39
N ALA A 18 36.23 3.44 20.43
CA ALA A 18 35.66 2.61 19.37
C ALA A 18 35.70 3.44 18.08
N VAL A 19 36.73 3.21 17.27
CA VAL A 19 36.76 3.72 15.89
C VAL A 19 35.67 2.95 15.17
N PHE A 20 34.49 3.54 15.03
CA PHE A 20 33.52 3.02 14.08
C PHE A 20 34.17 3.11 12.70
N ALA A 21 34.50 1.95 12.13
CA ALA A 21 34.98 1.89 10.76
C ALA A 21 33.93 2.58 9.87
N GLN A 22 34.36 3.56 9.09
CA GLN A 22 33.49 4.24 8.15
C GLN A 22 32.86 3.20 7.21
N GLU A 23 31.54 3.26 7.04
CA GLU A 23 30.82 2.35 6.15
C GLU A 23 31.38 2.45 4.74
N THR A 24 31.77 1.34 4.15
CA THR A 24 32.43 1.31 2.84
C THR A 24 31.39 1.29 1.73
N VAL A 25 31.53 2.22 0.78
CA VAL A 25 30.71 2.27 -0.43
C VAL A 25 31.52 1.80 -1.63
N ASP A 26 31.06 0.78 -2.33
CA ASP A 26 31.68 0.31 -3.58
C ASP A 26 31.29 1.23 -4.74
N GLN A 27 32.06 2.29 -4.94
CA GLN A 27 31.80 3.29 -5.97
C GLN A 27 31.80 2.69 -7.39
N ALA A 28 32.63 1.68 -7.66
CA ALA A 28 32.70 1.05 -8.98
C ALA A 28 31.41 0.28 -9.29
N MET A 29 30.85 -0.44 -8.30
CA MET A 29 29.58 -1.14 -8.48
C MET A 29 28.42 -0.15 -8.52
N VAL A 30 28.44 0.90 -7.70
CA VAL A 30 27.40 1.96 -7.75
C VAL A 30 27.33 2.58 -9.15
N GLN A 31 28.45 2.86 -9.79
CA GLN A 31 28.47 3.40 -11.16
C GLN A 31 27.85 2.41 -12.17
N LYS A 32 28.12 1.11 -12.06
CA LYS A 32 27.49 0.10 -12.93
C LYS A 32 25.98 0.02 -12.71
N ILE A 33 25.54 0.07 -11.43
CA ILE A 33 24.12 0.07 -11.07
C ILE A 33 23.43 1.34 -11.60
N ARG A 34 24.07 2.51 -11.48
CA ARG A 34 23.56 3.78 -12.02
C ARG A 34 23.43 3.73 -13.54
N GLU A 35 24.47 3.25 -14.23
CA GLU A 35 24.45 3.14 -15.70
C GLU A 35 23.32 2.24 -16.16
N GLU A 36 23.19 1.05 -15.58
CA GLU A 36 22.13 0.09 -15.96
C GLU A 36 20.74 0.61 -15.58
N GLY A 37 20.56 1.16 -14.37
CA GLY A 37 19.27 1.57 -13.87
C GLY A 37 18.73 2.85 -14.50
N LEU A 38 19.60 3.82 -14.81
CA LEU A 38 19.16 5.10 -15.37
C LEU A 38 19.07 5.08 -16.90
N ASN A 39 19.99 4.36 -17.59
CA ASN A 39 20.09 4.43 -19.03
C ASN A 39 19.54 3.21 -19.77
N HIS A 40 19.36 2.06 -19.09
CA HIS A 40 18.93 0.79 -19.68
C HIS A 40 17.70 0.18 -18.97
N SER A 41 16.96 0.99 -18.23
CA SER A 41 15.83 0.54 -17.41
C SER A 41 14.69 -0.04 -18.25
N GLN A 42 14.05 -1.06 -17.69
CA GLN A 42 12.84 -1.66 -18.23
C GLN A 42 11.62 -1.45 -17.30
N VAL A 43 11.74 -0.56 -16.30
CA VAL A 43 10.71 -0.34 -15.27
C VAL A 43 9.35 0.00 -15.88
N MET A 44 9.30 0.89 -16.88
CA MET A 44 8.05 1.27 -17.54
C MET A 44 7.42 0.12 -18.32
N LYS A 45 8.25 -0.74 -18.95
CA LYS A 45 7.74 -1.94 -19.61
C LYS A 45 7.08 -2.89 -18.60
N THR A 46 7.70 -3.09 -17.44
CA THR A 46 7.13 -3.88 -16.35
C THR A 46 5.83 -3.26 -15.86
N ALA A 47 5.81 -1.95 -15.61
CA ALA A 47 4.62 -1.22 -15.18
C ALA A 47 3.46 -1.37 -16.19
N PHE A 48 3.72 -1.24 -17.51
CA PHE A 48 2.72 -1.44 -18.56
C PHE A 48 2.04 -2.82 -18.47
N TYR A 49 2.82 -3.89 -18.25
CA TYR A 49 2.24 -5.22 -18.12
C TYR A 49 1.45 -5.42 -16.83
N LEU A 50 1.86 -4.76 -15.73
CA LEU A 50 1.15 -4.82 -14.46
C LEU A 50 -0.14 -3.97 -14.46
N THR A 51 -0.22 -2.93 -15.28
CA THR A 51 -1.36 -2.02 -15.34
C THR A 51 -2.25 -2.30 -16.55
N ASP A 52 -1.88 -1.79 -17.72
CA ASP A 52 -2.73 -1.79 -18.91
C ASP A 52 -3.02 -3.20 -19.45
N VAL A 53 -2.08 -4.13 -19.31
CA VAL A 53 -2.25 -5.51 -19.77
C VAL A 53 -3.00 -6.36 -18.75
N SER A 54 -2.67 -6.24 -17.45
CA SER A 54 -3.29 -7.05 -16.40
C SER A 54 -4.60 -6.45 -15.88
N GLY A 55 -4.77 -5.12 -15.96
CA GLY A 55 -5.92 -4.41 -15.41
C GLY A 55 -5.84 -4.23 -13.89
N PRO A 56 -6.97 -3.94 -13.23
CA PRO A 56 -7.04 -3.79 -11.78
C PRO A 56 -6.79 -5.13 -11.08
N ARG A 57 -5.89 -5.13 -10.10
CA ARG A 57 -5.39 -6.35 -9.44
C ARG A 57 -6.01 -6.55 -8.05
N LEU A 58 -7.35 -6.43 -7.96
CA LEU A 58 -8.04 -6.62 -6.69
C LEU A 58 -7.75 -8.02 -6.11
N SER A 59 -7.56 -8.10 -4.81
CA SER A 59 -7.28 -9.36 -4.10
C SER A 59 -8.27 -10.47 -4.45
N GLY A 60 -7.73 -11.62 -4.85
CA GLY A 60 -8.52 -12.79 -5.28
C GLY A 60 -9.17 -12.68 -6.67
N SER A 61 -8.96 -11.58 -7.41
CA SER A 61 -9.48 -11.42 -8.76
C SER A 61 -8.71 -12.23 -9.80
N PRO A 62 -9.32 -12.55 -10.95
CA PRO A 62 -8.62 -13.16 -12.08
C PRO A 62 -7.48 -12.29 -12.63
N GLU A 63 -7.64 -10.97 -12.60
CA GLU A 63 -6.64 -10.01 -13.06
C GLU A 63 -5.38 -10.05 -12.19
N LEU A 64 -5.53 -10.15 -10.86
CA LEU A 64 -4.40 -10.35 -9.96
C LEU A 64 -3.66 -11.67 -10.29
N ARG A 65 -4.40 -12.75 -10.51
CA ARG A 65 -3.81 -14.05 -10.89
C ARG A 65 -3.06 -13.94 -12.23
N HIS A 66 -3.62 -13.26 -13.21
CA HIS A 66 -2.96 -13.02 -14.51
C HIS A 66 -1.64 -12.25 -14.33
N ALA A 67 -1.65 -11.19 -13.53
CA ALA A 67 -0.44 -10.42 -13.21
C ALA A 67 0.62 -11.27 -12.49
N GLN A 68 0.23 -12.11 -11.53
CA GLN A 68 1.13 -13.03 -10.82
C GLN A 68 1.79 -14.04 -11.79
N GLU A 69 1.02 -14.64 -12.69
CA GLU A 69 1.52 -15.58 -13.68
C GLU A 69 2.49 -14.92 -14.66
N TRP A 70 2.17 -13.71 -15.11
CA TRP A 70 3.06 -12.91 -15.95
C TRP A 70 4.37 -12.58 -15.21
N ALA A 71 4.31 -12.08 -13.97
CA ALA A 71 5.49 -11.73 -13.18
C ALA A 71 6.39 -12.95 -12.97
N MET A 72 5.82 -14.11 -12.60
CA MET A 72 6.60 -15.35 -12.50
C MET A 72 7.26 -15.74 -13.83
N GLY A 73 6.54 -15.62 -14.94
CA GLY A 73 7.07 -15.89 -16.29
C GLY A 73 8.28 -15.02 -16.61
N GLN A 74 8.18 -13.70 -16.31
CA GLN A 74 9.29 -12.75 -16.50
C GLN A 74 10.49 -13.09 -15.61
N LEU A 75 10.26 -13.34 -14.32
CA LEU A 75 11.32 -13.68 -13.37
C LEU A 75 12.04 -14.99 -13.76
N LYS A 76 11.30 -16.00 -14.21
CA LYS A 76 11.89 -17.25 -14.74
C LYS A 76 12.71 -17.01 -16.01
N THR A 77 12.19 -16.23 -16.96
CA THR A 77 12.89 -15.89 -18.21
C THR A 77 14.17 -15.13 -17.94
N GLN A 78 14.16 -14.25 -16.95
CA GLN A 78 15.36 -13.54 -16.50
C GLN A 78 16.31 -14.44 -15.69
N GLY A 79 15.95 -15.70 -15.43
CA GLY A 79 16.79 -16.72 -14.79
C GLY A 79 16.95 -16.53 -13.29
N PHE A 80 15.95 -15.97 -12.58
CA PHE A 80 15.92 -15.99 -11.12
C PHE A 80 15.64 -17.39 -10.59
N SER A 81 16.11 -17.67 -9.38
CA SER A 81 15.90 -18.95 -8.70
C SER A 81 14.64 -18.89 -7.81
N ASN A 82 14.11 -20.07 -7.46
CA ASN A 82 13.00 -20.21 -6.51
C ASN A 82 11.76 -19.36 -6.84
N VAL A 83 11.48 -19.21 -8.16
CA VAL A 83 10.31 -18.44 -8.61
C VAL A 83 9.04 -19.25 -8.40
N ALA A 84 8.19 -18.78 -7.50
CA ALA A 84 6.97 -19.47 -7.09
C ALA A 84 5.85 -18.52 -6.67
N LEU A 85 4.60 -19.04 -6.70
CA LEU A 85 3.50 -18.50 -5.89
C LEU A 85 3.56 -19.19 -4.53
N GLU A 86 3.74 -18.42 -3.49
CA GLU A 86 3.81 -18.89 -2.13
C GLU A 86 2.51 -18.59 -1.37
N PRO A 87 1.79 -19.61 -0.86
CA PRO A 87 0.54 -19.42 -0.15
C PRO A 87 0.81 -18.81 1.22
N TRP A 88 0.17 -17.69 1.52
CA TRP A 88 0.29 -17.03 2.82
C TRP A 88 -0.86 -17.32 3.79
N GLY A 89 -2.01 -17.76 3.29
CA GLY A 89 -3.18 -18.08 4.10
C GLY A 89 -4.48 -17.88 3.33
N LYS A 90 -5.61 -18.13 4.01
CA LYS A 90 -6.93 -17.96 3.42
C LYS A 90 -7.28 -16.47 3.35
N PHE A 91 -7.59 -15.99 2.14
CA PHE A 91 -8.11 -14.64 1.90
C PHE A 91 -9.65 -14.60 2.02
N GLY A 92 -10.31 -15.25 1.10
CA GLY A 92 -11.75 -15.23 0.93
C GLY A 92 -12.16 -15.25 -0.53
N ARG A 93 -13.33 -14.70 -0.84
CA ARG A 93 -13.87 -14.70 -2.21
C ARG A 93 -13.23 -13.62 -3.06
N GLY A 94 -12.77 -14.00 -4.24
CA GLY A 94 -12.42 -13.06 -5.30
C GLY A 94 -13.66 -12.37 -5.87
N TRP A 95 -13.44 -11.24 -6.56
CA TRP A 95 -14.52 -10.45 -7.17
C TRP A 95 -14.00 -9.65 -8.36
N GLN A 96 -14.88 -9.42 -9.34
CA GLN A 96 -14.56 -8.72 -10.58
C GLN A 96 -15.75 -7.93 -11.08
N VAL A 97 -15.52 -6.75 -11.65
CA VAL A 97 -16.51 -5.99 -12.43
C VAL A 97 -16.48 -6.49 -13.88
N GLN A 98 -17.60 -6.94 -14.40
CA GLN A 98 -17.74 -7.35 -15.80
C GLN A 98 -18.40 -6.28 -16.65
N LYS A 99 -19.28 -5.46 -16.05
CA LYS A 99 -19.93 -4.31 -16.70
C LYS A 99 -20.27 -3.26 -15.65
N ASN A 100 -20.06 -2.01 -16.01
CA ASN A 100 -20.45 -0.86 -15.20
C ASN A 100 -20.99 0.23 -16.12
N TYR A 101 -22.27 0.52 -16.02
CA TYR A 101 -22.95 1.58 -16.73
C TYR A 101 -23.96 2.26 -15.83
N ALA A 102 -23.96 3.59 -15.78
CA ALA A 102 -24.98 4.38 -15.12
C ALA A 102 -25.08 5.77 -15.78
N ALA A 103 -26.32 6.21 -16.02
CA ALA A 103 -26.60 7.50 -16.60
C ALA A 103 -27.92 8.08 -16.09
N ILE A 104 -27.99 9.41 -15.95
CA ILE A 104 -29.23 10.16 -15.83
C ILE A 104 -29.89 10.18 -17.22
N THR A 105 -31.20 9.91 -17.29
CA THR A 105 -31.97 9.96 -18.54
C THR A 105 -33.04 11.06 -18.53
N VAL A 106 -33.46 11.50 -17.34
CA VAL A 106 -34.39 12.63 -17.13
C VAL A 106 -33.80 13.47 -16.00
N PRO A 107 -33.77 14.79 -16.12
CA PRO A 107 -34.38 15.67 -17.14
C PRO A 107 -33.62 15.77 -18.45
N TYR A 108 -32.40 15.25 -18.51
CA TYR A 108 -31.56 15.16 -19.72
C TYR A 108 -30.57 14.01 -19.59
N TYR A 109 -30.04 13.54 -20.72
CA TYR A 109 -29.02 12.49 -20.70
C TYR A 109 -27.68 13.01 -20.14
N HIS A 110 -27.11 12.28 -19.17
CA HIS A 110 -25.78 12.53 -18.63
C HIS A 110 -25.19 11.24 -18.07
N ALA A 111 -24.11 10.75 -18.67
CA ALA A 111 -23.33 9.64 -18.12
C ALA A 111 -22.65 10.09 -16.82
N ILE A 112 -22.86 9.35 -15.74
CA ILE A 112 -22.25 9.68 -14.44
C ILE A 112 -20.94 8.93 -14.24
N ILE A 113 -20.03 9.54 -13.49
CA ILE A 113 -18.82 8.87 -13.00
C ILE A 113 -19.19 8.11 -11.74
N ALA A 114 -19.24 6.78 -11.85
CA ALA A 114 -19.60 5.91 -10.73
C ALA A 114 -18.88 4.57 -10.84
N ILE A 115 -18.45 4.03 -9.71
CA ILE A 115 -17.67 2.79 -9.60
C ILE A 115 -18.44 1.82 -8.69
N PRO A 116 -18.65 0.55 -9.08
CA PRO A 116 -19.21 -0.45 -8.18
C PRO A 116 -18.32 -0.62 -6.96
N LYS A 117 -18.89 -0.64 -5.77
CA LYS A 117 -18.10 -0.92 -4.57
C LYS A 117 -17.69 -2.40 -4.56
N ALA A 118 -16.45 -2.66 -4.15
CA ALA A 118 -15.92 -4.02 -4.18
C ALA A 118 -16.76 -4.99 -3.36
N TRP A 119 -16.88 -6.22 -3.85
CA TRP A 119 -17.68 -7.33 -3.30
C TRP A 119 -19.20 -7.09 -3.22
N THR A 120 -19.73 -6.07 -3.90
CA THR A 120 -21.18 -5.93 -4.07
C THR A 120 -21.71 -6.79 -5.22
N PRO A 121 -22.95 -7.28 -5.17
CA PRO A 121 -23.52 -8.09 -6.23
C PRO A 121 -23.89 -7.27 -7.47
N SER A 122 -24.22 -7.96 -8.55
CA SER A 122 -24.81 -7.38 -9.76
C SER A 122 -26.19 -6.79 -9.46
N THR A 123 -26.61 -5.82 -10.31
CA THR A 123 -28.02 -5.52 -10.47
C THR A 123 -28.78 -6.72 -11.05
N ALA A 124 -30.07 -6.82 -10.83
CA ALA A 124 -30.93 -7.91 -11.39
C ALA A 124 -31.19 -7.72 -12.90
N GLY A 125 -30.17 -7.39 -13.69
CA GLY A 125 -30.23 -6.92 -15.06
C GLY A 125 -30.25 -5.39 -15.13
N PRO A 126 -30.44 -4.80 -16.33
CA PRO A 126 -30.58 -3.35 -16.49
C PRO A 126 -31.74 -2.79 -15.67
N ILE A 127 -31.50 -1.74 -14.93
CA ILE A 127 -32.49 -1.01 -14.14
C ILE A 127 -32.73 0.33 -14.81
N LYS A 128 -34.03 0.68 -14.96
CA LYS A 128 -34.46 2.01 -15.43
C LYS A 128 -35.60 2.51 -14.56
N GLY A 129 -35.49 3.73 -14.06
CA GLY A 129 -36.58 4.30 -13.27
C GLY A 129 -36.19 5.56 -12.50
N ASP A 130 -37.15 5.98 -11.67
CA ASP A 130 -37.00 7.15 -10.82
C ASP A 130 -35.97 6.92 -9.71
N VAL A 131 -35.21 7.95 -9.41
CA VAL A 131 -34.29 7.97 -8.27
C VAL A 131 -35.04 8.48 -7.03
N VAL A 132 -34.98 7.74 -5.94
CA VAL A 132 -35.62 8.08 -4.67
C VAL A 132 -34.61 8.69 -3.72
N LEU A 133 -34.87 9.92 -3.25
CA LEU A 133 -34.06 10.59 -2.25
C LEU A 133 -34.47 10.13 -0.85
N ILE A 134 -33.57 9.44 -0.16
CA ILE A 134 -33.76 8.98 1.23
C ILE A 134 -33.30 10.09 2.19
N LYS A 135 -34.25 10.65 2.94
CA LYS A 135 -34.00 11.64 3.99
C LYS A 135 -34.13 10.94 5.33
N ALA A 136 -33.02 10.65 5.99
CA ALA A 136 -32.99 9.97 7.27
C ALA A 136 -31.80 10.50 8.11
N ASP A 137 -32.09 11.19 9.19
CA ASP A 137 -31.15 11.56 10.24
C ASP A 137 -31.18 10.54 11.39
N THR A 138 -32.26 9.75 11.49
CA THR A 138 -32.48 8.70 12.48
C THR A 138 -33.02 7.42 11.84
N ILE A 139 -32.98 6.31 12.58
CA ILE A 139 -33.51 5.01 12.10
C ILE A 139 -35.02 5.06 11.88
N THR A 140 -35.75 5.77 12.71
CA THR A 140 -37.20 5.91 12.62
C THR A 140 -37.65 6.67 11.36
N ASP A 141 -36.82 7.51 10.78
CA ASP A 141 -37.12 8.21 9.53
C ASP A 141 -37.29 7.24 8.35
N LEU A 142 -36.77 6.02 8.46
CA LEU A 142 -36.90 5.01 7.43
C LEU A 142 -38.32 4.45 7.30
N ASP A 143 -39.17 4.57 8.33
CA ASP A 143 -40.53 4.04 8.34
C ASP A 143 -41.40 4.60 7.20
N GLN A 144 -41.19 5.85 6.80
CA GLN A 144 -41.90 6.49 5.69
C GLN A 144 -41.67 5.84 4.32
N TYR A 145 -40.57 5.07 4.18
CA TYR A 145 -40.18 4.42 2.93
C TYR A 145 -40.57 2.94 2.87
N LYS A 146 -41.10 2.34 3.93
CA LYS A 146 -41.48 0.93 3.97
C LYS A 146 -42.44 0.58 2.84
N GLY A 147 -42.16 -0.51 2.11
CA GLY A 147 -42.93 -1.01 0.99
C GLY A 147 -42.85 -0.17 -0.30
N LYS A 148 -41.92 0.81 -0.40
CA LYS A 148 -41.90 1.76 -1.52
C LYS A 148 -40.63 1.69 -2.36
N LEU A 149 -39.62 0.89 -1.97
CA LEU A 149 -38.27 0.94 -2.58
C LEU A 149 -37.91 -0.25 -3.46
N ALA A 150 -38.78 -1.25 -3.58
CA ALA A 150 -38.52 -2.47 -4.35
C ALA A 150 -38.12 -2.13 -5.80
N GLY A 151 -36.92 -2.58 -6.22
CA GLY A 151 -36.37 -2.36 -7.56
C GLY A 151 -35.96 -0.90 -7.88
N LYS A 152 -36.10 0.04 -6.93
CA LYS A 152 -35.76 1.45 -7.15
C LYS A 152 -34.26 1.69 -7.05
N ILE A 153 -33.82 2.80 -7.70
CA ILE A 153 -32.51 3.42 -7.48
C ILE A 153 -32.67 4.41 -6.33
N VAL A 154 -31.82 4.29 -5.30
CA VAL A 154 -31.89 5.16 -4.12
C VAL A 154 -30.62 5.97 -3.95
N ILE A 155 -30.77 7.20 -3.44
CA ILE A 155 -29.68 8.08 -3.07
C ILE A 155 -30.01 8.68 -1.70
N THR A 156 -29.00 8.78 -0.82
CA THR A 156 -29.20 9.33 0.53
C THR A 156 -28.99 10.85 0.51
N ASP A 157 -29.84 11.59 1.20
CA ASP A 157 -29.66 13.03 1.37
C ASP A 157 -28.38 13.36 2.15
N THR A 158 -27.73 14.45 1.84
CA THR A 158 -26.43 14.80 2.43
C THR A 158 -26.31 16.32 2.66
N LYS A 159 -25.64 16.69 3.75
CA LYS A 159 -25.24 18.07 4.02
C LYS A 159 -23.81 18.37 3.50
N ASN A 160 -23.15 17.38 2.89
CA ASN A 160 -21.80 17.57 2.35
C ASN A 160 -21.82 18.54 1.18
N THR A 161 -20.73 19.27 1.05
CA THR A 161 -20.42 20.16 -0.08
C THR A 161 -19.03 19.83 -0.60
N LEU A 162 -18.80 20.09 -1.89
CA LEU A 162 -17.46 19.99 -2.44
C LEU A 162 -16.72 21.30 -2.22
N THR A 163 -15.52 21.19 -1.70
CA THR A 163 -14.62 22.34 -1.51
C THR A 163 -13.53 22.26 -2.58
N ARG A 164 -13.42 23.34 -3.38
CA ARG A 164 -12.34 23.44 -4.37
C ARG A 164 -11.00 23.65 -3.66
N SER A 165 -9.98 22.89 -4.07
CA SER A 165 -8.61 23.14 -3.62
C SER A 165 -8.04 24.38 -4.31
N THR A 166 -7.29 25.19 -3.55
CA THR A 166 -6.48 26.30 -4.08
C THR A 166 -4.98 25.95 -4.10
N THR A 167 -4.63 24.74 -3.63
CA THR A 167 -3.26 24.21 -3.68
C THR A 167 -3.12 23.22 -4.82
N PRO A 168 -1.95 23.14 -5.49
CA PRO A 168 -1.69 22.13 -6.50
C PRO A 168 -1.87 20.71 -5.95
N ASP A 169 -2.47 19.82 -6.74
CA ASP A 169 -2.59 18.40 -6.39
C ASP A 169 -1.24 17.71 -6.46
N LEU A 170 -0.48 17.99 -7.53
CA LEU A 170 0.83 17.43 -7.77
C LEU A 170 1.90 18.30 -7.12
N LYS A 171 2.71 17.71 -6.24
CA LYS A 171 3.82 18.39 -5.58
C LYS A 171 5.02 17.47 -5.34
N ARG A 172 6.19 18.08 -5.18
CA ARG A 172 7.39 17.43 -4.66
C ARG A 172 7.74 18.04 -3.31
N TYR A 173 8.46 17.30 -2.48
CA TYR A 173 9.00 17.85 -1.25
C TYR A 173 10.00 18.96 -1.55
N THR A 174 9.87 20.07 -0.84
CA THR A 174 10.89 21.13 -0.80
C THR A 174 12.06 20.73 0.11
N ASP A 175 13.19 21.41 -0.03
CA ASP A 175 14.36 21.15 0.83
C ASP A 175 14.04 21.46 2.30
N GLU A 176 13.18 22.46 2.58
CA GLU A 176 12.72 22.80 3.93
C GLU A 176 11.82 21.70 4.52
N GLU A 177 10.93 21.10 3.72
CA GLU A 177 10.10 19.98 4.18
C GLU A 177 10.97 18.77 4.51
N LEU A 178 11.94 18.46 3.66
CA LEU A 178 12.88 17.35 3.88
C LEU A 178 13.79 17.59 5.10
N ALA A 179 14.26 18.81 5.31
CA ALA A 179 15.03 19.17 6.50
C ALA A 179 14.20 18.98 7.79
N LYS A 180 12.95 19.39 7.78
CA LYS A 180 12.04 19.14 8.93
C LYS A 180 11.83 17.65 9.20
N MET A 181 11.68 16.83 8.15
CA MET A 181 11.57 15.36 8.31
C MET A 181 12.84 14.78 8.93
N ALA A 182 14.02 15.28 8.57
CA ALA A 182 15.30 14.82 9.13
C ALA A 182 15.47 15.20 10.62
N GLU A 183 14.84 16.28 11.09
CA GLU A 183 14.87 16.73 12.48
C GLU A 183 13.79 16.10 13.38
N GLU A 184 12.85 15.33 12.78
CA GLU A 184 11.78 14.68 13.52
C GLU A 184 12.33 13.78 14.63
N GLN A 185 11.60 13.71 15.73
CA GLN A 185 11.84 12.78 16.82
C GLN A 185 10.86 11.61 16.70
N PRO A 186 11.23 10.40 17.17
CA PRO A 186 10.30 9.28 17.21
C PRO A 186 8.99 9.70 17.88
N ALA A 187 7.87 9.42 17.24
CA ALA A 187 6.57 9.74 17.81
C ALA A 187 6.45 9.03 19.18
N THR A 188 6.41 9.78 20.26
CA THR A 188 6.04 9.24 21.54
C THR A 188 4.62 8.69 21.43
N GLU A 189 4.40 7.42 21.78
CA GLU A 189 3.07 6.80 21.77
C GLU A 189 2.11 7.67 22.61
N ARG A 190 1.40 8.58 21.96
CA ARG A 190 0.26 9.26 22.58
C ARG A 190 -0.89 8.26 22.63
N ARG A 191 -0.90 7.39 23.61
CA ARG A 191 -2.10 6.67 24.03
C ARG A 191 -3.10 7.70 24.59
N GLY A 192 -3.70 8.47 23.71
CA GLY A 192 -4.86 9.29 24.06
C GLY A 192 -6.01 8.35 24.40
N ASN A 193 -6.53 8.46 25.60
CA ASN A 193 -7.75 7.79 26.04
C ASN A 193 -8.92 8.30 25.16
N ARG A 194 -9.20 7.64 24.02
CA ARG A 194 -10.26 8.00 23.06
C ARG A 194 -11.65 7.52 23.51
N GLY A 195 -11.76 6.89 24.67
CA GLY A 195 -13.04 6.43 25.23
C GLY A 195 -13.89 7.63 25.69
N ASN A 196 -15.14 7.69 25.24
CA ASN A 196 -16.21 8.60 25.68
C ASN A 196 -16.10 10.09 25.27
N SER A 197 -15.53 10.41 24.11
CA SER A 197 -15.66 11.76 23.58
C SER A 197 -17.02 11.97 22.85
N PRO A 198 -17.60 13.19 22.81
CA PRO A 198 -18.77 13.49 22.00
C PRO A 198 -18.61 13.12 20.53
N GLN A 199 -17.38 13.24 19.99
CA GLN A 199 -17.04 12.85 18.62
C GLN A 199 -17.17 11.32 18.42
N MET A 200 -16.74 10.51 19.41
CA MET A 200 -16.91 9.06 19.37
C MET A 200 -18.39 8.66 19.41
N ALA A 201 -19.19 9.31 20.24
CA ALA A 201 -20.63 9.07 20.29
C ALA A 201 -21.32 9.42 18.97
N ALA A 202 -20.97 10.53 18.33
CA ALA A 202 -21.46 10.92 17.01
C ALA A 202 -21.04 9.92 15.93
N PHE A 203 -19.79 9.47 15.95
CA PHE A 203 -19.28 8.43 15.05
C PHE A 203 -20.06 7.11 15.19
N MET A 204 -20.32 6.66 16.42
CA MET A 204 -21.08 5.43 16.68
C MET A 204 -22.54 5.54 16.21
N ARG A 205 -23.20 6.71 16.39
CA ARG A 205 -24.54 6.97 15.86
C ARG A 205 -24.59 6.90 14.34
N LEU A 206 -23.64 7.54 13.68
CA LEU A 206 -23.54 7.52 12.21
C LEU A 206 -23.30 6.10 11.70
N ARG A 207 -22.45 5.33 12.37
CA ARG A 207 -22.20 3.92 12.06
C ARG A 207 -23.47 3.08 12.20
N ALA A 208 -24.23 3.25 13.29
CA ALA A 208 -25.49 2.56 13.52
C ALA A 208 -26.54 2.90 12.46
N LEU A 209 -26.65 4.18 12.06
CA LEU A 209 -27.56 4.59 11.00
C LEU A 209 -27.17 3.98 9.65
N ARG A 210 -25.89 3.96 9.29
CA ARG A 210 -25.41 3.33 8.04
C ARG A 210 -25.71 1.83 8.01
N GLN A 211 -25.53 1.15 9.13
CA GLN A 211 -25.88 -0.27 9.23
C GLN A 211 -27.38 -0.48 9.05
N ALA A 212 -28.22 0.32 9.73
CA ALA A 212 -29.68 0.24 9.61
C ALA A 212 -30.15 0.54 8.18
N LEU A 213 -29.54 1.53 7.49
CA LEU A 213 -29.80 1.82 6.08
C LEU A 213 -29.49 0.61 5.19
N SER A 214 -28.33 -0.02 5.38
CA SER A 214 -27.94 -1.21 4.59
C SER A 214 -28.93 -2.36 4.79
N GLU A 215 -29.31 -2.66 6.03
CA GLU A 215 -30.28 -3.71 6.36
C GLU A 215 -31.69 -3.38 5.82
N PHE A 216 -32.08 -2.11 5.88
CA PHE A 216 -33.33 -1.61 5.35
C PHE A 216 -33.40 -1.76 3.83
N PHE A 217 -32.38 -1.37 3.11
CA PHE A 217 -32.32 -1.48 1.64
C PHE A 217 -32.40 -2.93 1.16
N ILE A 218 -31.81 -3.87 1.88
CA ILE A 218 -31.95 -5.31 1.61
C ILE A 218 -33.40 -5.75 1.83
N THR A 219 -34.01 -5.37 2.95
CA THR A 219 -35.39 -5.73 3.31
C THR A 219 -36.38 -5.20 2.29
N GLU A 220 -36.20 -3.96 1.86
CA GLU A 220 -37.00 -3.28 0.84
C GLU A 220 -36.72 -3.73 -0.60
N LYS A 221 -35.74 -4.61 -0.81
CA LYS A 221 -35.31 -5.09 -2.14
C LYS A 221 -34.94 -3.95 -3.08
N VAL A 222 -34.19 -2.98 -2.58
CA VAL A 222 -33.66 -1.86 -3.39
C VAL A 222 -32.84 -2.40 -4.56
N GLY A 223 -33.04 -1.84 -5.75
CA GLY A 223 -32.37 -2.29 -6.97
C GLY A 223 -30.91 -1.82 -7.05
N LEU A 224 -30.65 -0.58 -6.65
CA LEU A 224 -29.31 0.02 -6.67
C LEU A 224 -29.21 1.17 -5.67
N VAL A 225 -28.10 1.24 -4.97
CA VAL A 225 -27.73 2.35 -4.08
C VAL A 225 -26.68 3.22 -4.76
N LEU A 226 -26.88 4.54 -4.73
CA LEU A 226 -25.83 5.52 -5.08
C LEU A 226 -25.27 6.10 -3.77
N SER A 227 -23.98 5.97 -3.57
CA SER A 227 -23.25 6.58 -2.44
C SER A 227 -22.31 7.69 -2.93
N GLN A 228 -22.11 8.70 -2.09
CA GLN A 228 -21.20 9.79 -2.41
C GLN A 228 -19.75 9.33 -2.23
N GLY A 229 -18.99 9.28 -3.30
CA GLY A 229 -17.53 9.09 -3.27
C GLY A 229 -16.82 10.30 -2.67
N ARG A 230 -15.67 10.07 -2.09
CA ARG A 230 -14.73 11.12 -1.75
C ARG A 230 -14.04 11.61 -3.02
N GLY A 231 -13.52 12.83 -2.99
CA GLY A 231 -12.80 13.44 -4.10
C GLY A 231 -13.55 14.57 -4.75
N THR A 232 -12.87 15.25 -5.65
CA THR A 232 -13.37 16.36 -6.48
C THR A 232 -12.85 16.20 -7.90
N ASP A 233 -13.38 17.01 -8.82
CA ASP A 233 -12.93 17.05 -10.22
C ASP A 233 -13.00 15.66 -10.90
N GLY A 234 -14.09 14.91 -10.63
CA GLY A 234 -14.33 13.58 -11.16
C GLY A 234 -13.50 12.45 -10.52
N THR A 235 -12.69 12.74 -9.50
CA THR A 235 -11.99 11.70 -8.73
C THR A 235 -12.99 10.97 -7.83
N VAL A 236 -12.97 9.64 -7.89
CA VAL A 236 -13.74 8.75 -7.02
C VAL A 236 -12.76 7.84 -6.30
N PHE A 237 -12.59 8.07 -4.99
CA PHE A 237 -11.84 7.16 -4.12
C PHE A 237 -12.73 6.00 -3.76
N THR A 238 -12.33 4.80 -4.09
CA THR A 238 -13.14 3.60 -3.88
C THR A 238 -12.80 2.84 -2.61
N THR A 239 -13.75 2.04 -2.15
CA THR A 239 -13.61 1.16 -0.99
C THR A 239 -14.40 -0.13 -1.20
N ASN A 240 -14.32 -1.06 -0.24
CA ASN A 240 -15.20 -2.21 -0.21
C ASN A 240 -16.65 -1.79 0.15
N GLY A 241 -17.62 -2.41 -0.50
CA GLY A 241 -19.06 -2.31 -0.17
C GLY A 241 -19.54 -3.47 0.69
N ALA A 242 -18.85 -4.60 0.62
CA ALA A 242 -19.17 -5.81 1.38
C ALA A 242 -17.91 -6.54 1.86
N SER A 243 -18.11 -7.59 2.63
CA SER A 243 -17.05 -8.51 3.05
C SER A 243 -16.73 -9.52 1.95
N TYR A 244 -15.45 -9.87 1.81
CA TYR A 244 -14.96 -10.99 0.99
C TYR A 244 -15.08 -12.35 1.68
N ALA A 245 -15.58 -12.43 2.92
CA ALA A 245 -15.79 -13.69 3.62
C ALA A 245 -16.83 -14.56 2.90
N THR A 246 -16.64 -15.88 2.93
CA THR A 246 -17.56 -16.83 2.27
C THR A 246 -18.95 -16.86 2.91
N ASP A 247 -19.04 -16.47 4.15
CA ASP A 247 -20.28 -16.37 4.95
C ASP A 247 -20.78 -14.92 5.09
N ALA A 248 -20.29 -14.02 4.23
CA ALA A 248 -20.69 -12.61 4.23
C ALA A 248 -22.21 -12.48 4.04
N LYS A 249 -22.80 -11.58 4.85
CA LYS A 249 -24.23 -11.24 4.69
C LYS A 249 -24.47 -10.62 3.31
N PRO A 250 -25.63 -10.87 2.69
CA PRO A 250 -26.03 -10.19 1.46
C PRO A 250 -26.02 -8.67 1.63
N VAL A 251 -25.68 -7.96 0.56
CA VAL A 251 -25.77 -6.50 0.47
C VAL A 251 -26.49 -6.09 -0.82
N THR A 252 -26.97 -4.87 -0.89
CA THR A 252 -27.54 -4.29 -2.11
C THR A 252 -26.44 -3.89 -3.09
N PRO A 253 -26.63 -4.00 -4.41
CA PRO A 253 -25.73 -3.40 -5.39
C PRO A 253 -25.50 -1.92 -5.08
N GLU A 254 -24.24 -1.47 -5.11
CA GLU A 254 -23.91 -0.10 -4.72
C GLU A 254 -22.83 0.49 -5.65
N LEU A 255 -23.10 1.71 -6.14
CA LEU A 255 -22.15 2.52 -6.90
C LEU A 255 -21.64 3.67 -6.05
N GLU A 256 -20.33 3.81 -5.96
CA GLU A 256 -19.68 5.00 -5.45
C GLU A 256 -19.58 6.03 -6.57
N THR A 257 -20.25 7.16 -6.40
CA THR A 257 -20.48 8.18 -7.45
C THR A 257 -19.60 9.39 -7.20
N SER A 258 -19.12 10.04 -8.27
CA SER A 258 -18.37 11.30 -8.11
C SER A 258 -19.18 12.30 -7.27
N GLY A 259 -18.48 13.10 -6.47
CA GLY A 259 -19.13 14.10 -5.62
C GLY A 259 -19.98 15.08 -6.42
N GLU A 260 -19.52 15.42 -7.63
CA GLU A 260 -20.23 16.33 -8.54
C GLU A 260 -21.57 15.76 -9.02
N ASP A 261 -21.56 14.51 -9.48
CA ASP A 261 -22.76 13.85 -10.01
C ASP A 261 -23.73 13.51 -8.87
N TYR A 262 -23.20 13.02 -7.73
CA TYR A 262 -24.03 12.78 -6.55
C TYR A 262 -24.81 14.03 -6.12
N LEU A 263 -24.08 15.13 -5.92
CA LEU A 263 -24.70 16.39 -5.47
C LEU A 263 -25.61 17.02 -6.55
N ARG A 264 -25.34 16.79 -7.84
CA ARG A 264 -26.25 17.18 -8.93
C ARG A 264 -27.59 16.48 -8.77
N ILE A 265 -27.59 15.16 -8.62
CA ILE A 265 -28.81 14.38 -8.43
C ILE A 265 -29.57 14.85 -7.17
N VAL A 266 -28.87 15.02 -6.05
CA VAL A 266 -29.47 15.51 -4.80
C VAL A 266 -30.08 16.89 -4.96
N ARG A 267 -29.40 17.84 -5.64
CA ARG A 267 -29.96 19.19 -5.90
C ARG A 267 -31.22 19.17 -6.77
N LEU A 268 -31.22 18.36 -7.84
CA LEU A 268 -32.40 18.19 -8.71
C LEU A 268 -33.60 17.67 -7.90
N LEU A 269 -33.42 16.60 -7.13
CA LEU A 269 -34.46 15.99 -6.31
C LEU A 269 -34.96 16.92 -5.18
N ARG A 270 -34.08 17.67 -4.53
CA ARG A 270 -34.46 18.70 -3.54
C ARG A 270 -35.25 19.85 -4.17
N GLY A 271 -34.93 20.20 -5.43
CA GLY A 271 -35.65 21.20 -6.21
C GLY A 271 -36.99 20.73 -6.78
N GLY A 272 -37.42 19.50 -6.47
CA GLY A 272 -38.68 18.93 -6.96
C GLY A 272 -38.60 18.47 -8.44
N ILE A 273 -37.42 18.39 -9.02
CA ILE A 273 -37.22 17.91 -10.39
C ILE A 273 -37.15 16.38 -10.36
N ASN A 274 -37.97 15.73 -11.19
CA ASN A 274 -37.89 14.29 -11.35
C ASN A 274 -36.55 13.89 -11.98
N VAL A 275 -35.88 12.90 -11.42
CA VAL A 275 -34.64 12.32 -11.95
C VAL A 275 -34.90 10.86 -12.27
N GLN A 276 -34.70 10.49 -13.54
CA GLN A 276 -34.65 9.08 -13.94
C GLN A 276 -33.26 8.69 -14.34
N MET A 277 -32.90 7.46 -14.04
CA MET A 277 -31.61 6.88 -14.39
C MET A 277 -31.77 5.51 -15.03
N GLU A 278 -30.77 5.15 -15.81
CA GLU A 278 -30.48 3.78 -16.25
C GLU A 278 -29.16 3.33 -15.63
N ALA A 279 -29.10 2.07 -15.18
CA ALA A 279 -27.89 1.45 -14.69
C ALA A 279 -27.86 -0.05 -15.04
N ASP A 280 -26.68 -0.56 -15.35
CA ASP A 280 -26.45 -2.00 -15.56
C ASP A 280 -25.06 -2.35 -15.01
N VAL A 281 -25.06 -2.96 -13.84
CA VAL A 281 -23.85 -3.35 -13.11
C VAL A 281 -23.79 -4.88 -13.07
N GLN A 282 -22.75 -5.46 -13.69
CA GLN A 282 -22.50 -6.89 -13.67
C GLN A 282 -21.18 -7.16 -12.94
N THR A 283 -21.25 -7.95 -11.90
CA THR A 283 -20.10 -8.36 -11.10
C THR A 283 -20.07 -9.88 -10.98
N LYS A 284 -18.90 -10.42 -10.72
CA LYS A 284 -18.74 -11.87 -10.56
C LYS A 284 -17.89 -12.18 -9.34
N PHE A 285 -18.37 -13.09 -8.51
CA PHE A 285 -17.60 -13.65 -7.39
C PHE A 285 -16.85 -14.91 -7.83
N TYR A 286 -15.69 -15.12 -7.22
CA TYR A 286 -14.84 -16.29 -7.42
C TYR A 286 -14.57 -16.92 -6.06
N ASP A 287 -15.00 -18.16 -5.87
CA ASP A 287 -14.88 -18.93 -4.61
C ASP A 287 -14.27 -20.32 -4.82
N ASN A 288 -13.73 -20.58 -6.02
CA ASN A 288 -13.05 -21.82 -6.36
C ASN A 288 -11.64 -21.95 -5.75
N ASP A 289 -10.99 -20.81 -5.43
CA ASP A 289 -9.71 -20.76 -4.72
C ASP A 289 -9.75 -19.59 -3.73
N LEU A 290 -9.78 -19.90 -2.45
CA LEU A 290 -9.86 -18.93 -1.37
C LEU A 290 -8.50 -18.59 -0.78
N GLN A 291 -7.43 -19.19 -1.32
CA GLN A 291 -6.06 -19.02 -0.86
C GLN A 291 -5.46 -17.75 -1.45
N GLY A 292 -4.75 -16.98 -0.62
CA GLY A 292 -3.91 -15.89 -1.09
C GLY A 292 -2.47 -16.34 -1.34
N TYR A 293 -1.82 -15.73 -2.33
CA TYR A 293 -0.47 -16.10 -2.75
C TYR A 293 0.37 -14.85 -3.00
N ASP A 294 1.62 -14.88 -2.54
CA ASP A 294 2.65 -13.91 -2.90
C ASP A 294 3.54 -14.45 -4.03
N VAL A 295 4.13 -13.56 -4.83
CA VAL A 295 5.14 -13.95 -5.83
C VAL A 295 6.52 -13.86 -5.20
N VAL A 296 7.28 -14.93 -5.19
CA VAL A 296 8.62 -15.01 -4.64
C VAL A 296 9.65 -15.30 -5.74
N ALA A 297 10.84 -14.69 -5.65
CA ALA A 297 11.99 -15.00 -6.50
C ALA A 297 13.30 -14.67 -5.77
N GLU A 298 14.40 -15.32 -6.16
CA GLU A 298 15.68 -15.17 -5.48
C GLU A 298 16.88 -14.99 -6.42
N ILE A 299 17.90 -14.25 -5.91
CA ILE A 299 19.30 -14.37 -6.33
C ILE A 299 20.03 -15.08 -5.19
N PRO A 300 20.48 -16.34 -5.35
CA PRO A 300 21.11 -17.10 -4.28
C PRO A 300 22.43 -16.47 -3.81
N GLY A 301 22.64 -16.49 -2.49
CA GLY A 301 23.90 -16.11 -1.87
C GLY A 301 25.03 -17.07 -2.23
N THR A 302 26.25 -16.55 -2.34
CA THR A 302 27.43 -17.32 -2.78
C THR A 302 28.48 -17.52 -1.67
N ASP A 303 28.44 -16.76 -0.60
CA ASP A 303 29.38 -16.88 0.51
C ASP A 303 29.03 -18.10 1.39
N ARG A 304 30.02 -18.90 1.76
CA ARG A 304 29.81 -20.13 2.55
C ARG A 304 29.18 -19.89 3.92
N LYS A 305 29.42 -18.72 4.55
CA LYS A 305 28.93 -18.37 5.88
C LYS A 305 27.68 -17.53 5.85
N LEU A 306 27.48 -16.73 4.78
CA LEU A 306 26.42 -15.72 4.72
C LEU A 306 25.27 -16.08 3.78
N LYS A 307 25.40 -17.09 2.92
CA LYS A 307 24.38 -17.45 1.89
C LYS A 307 23.01 -17.80 2.49
N ASP A 308 22.96 -18.28 3.73
CA ASP A 308 21.72 -18.63 4.43
C ASP A 308 21.05 -17.41 5.10
N GLN A 309 21.74 -16.27 5.11
CA GLN A 309 21.15 -14.98 5.50
C GLN A 309 20.47 -14.33 4.30
N VAL A 310 19.40 -13.57 4.55
CA VAL A 310 18.53 -13.05 3.50
C VAL A 310 18.39 -11.53 3.61
N VAL A 311 18.41 -10.86 2.46
CA VAL A 311 17.94 -9.49 2.27
C VAL A 311 16.64 -9.58 1.48
N ILE A 312 15.56 -9.02 2.01
CA ILE A 312 14.24 -9.08 1.36
C ILE A 312 13.91 -7.70 0.80
N ILE A 313 13.36 -7.66 -0.41
CA ILE A 313 12.75 -6.48 -1.02
C ILE A 313 11.35 -6.82 -1.48
N GLY A 314 10.45 -5.86 -1.41
CA GLY A 314 9.08 -6.10 -1.83
C GLY A 314 8.25 -4.81 -1.93
N ALA A 315 7.10 -4.98 -2.53
CA ALA A 315 6.03 -4.01 -2.63
C ALA A 315 4.73 -4.80 -2.78
N HIS A 316 3.59 -4.21 -2.46
CA HIS A 316 2.36 -4.95 -2.71
C HIS A 316 2.02 -4.98 -4.20
N PHE A 317 1.34 -6.03 -4.59
CA PHE A 317 1.09 -6.40 -5.97
C PHE A 317 -0.38 -6.27 -6.34
N ASP A 318 -1.26 -6.36 -5.35
CA ASP A 318 -2.68 -6.07 -5.50
C ASP A 318 -2.93 -4.57 -5.61
N SER A 319 -4.14 -4.21 -5.99
CA SER A 319 -4.62 -2.83 -6.06
C SER A 319 -6.13 -2.79 -5.89
N TRP A 320 -6.69 -1.61 -5.67
CA TRP A 320 -8.11 -1.40 -5.84
C TRP A 320 -8.52 -1.48 -7.31
N HIS A 321 -9.84 -1.63 -7.54
CA HIS A 321 -10.43 -1.99 -8.84
C HIS A 321 -10.97 -0.80 -9.64
N ALA A 322 -10.89 0.42 -9.10
CA ALA A 322 -11.46 1.60 -9.77
C ALA A 322 -10.64 2.05 -11.00
N ALA A 323 -9.35 1.71 -11.02
CA ALA A 323 -8.41 1.91 -12.12
C ALA A 323 -7.40 0.76 -12.16
N THR A 324 -6.26 0.94 -12.82
CA THR A 324 -5.26 -0.12 -13.00
C THR A 324 -4.24 -0.24 -11.86
N GLY A 325 -4.34 0.57 -10.80
CA GLY A 325 -3.43 0.52 -9.66
C GLY A 325 -1.98 0.82 -10.07
N ALA A 326 -1.78 1.89 -10.85
CA ALA A 326 -0.46 2.20 -11.41
C ALA A 326 0.50 2.75 -10.36
N THR A 327 0.06 3.75 -9.60
CA THR A 327 0.86 4.34 -8.51
C THR A 327 0.71 3.57 -7.22
N ASP A 328 -0.39 2.80 -7.08
CA ASP A 328 -0.77 2.03 -5.90
C ASP A 328 -1.13 0.57 -6.27
N ASN A 329 -0.15 -0.40 -6.38
CA ASN A 329 1.27 -0.15 -6.26
C ASN A 329 2.05 -0.90 -7.36
N ALA A 330 1.60 -0.81 -8.64
CA ALA A 330 2.38 -1.35 -9.75
C ALA A 330 3.75 -0.65 -9.86
N ALA A 331 3.82 0.64 -9.49
CA ALA A 331 5.06 1.42 -9.45
C ALA A 331 6.11 0.77 -8.54
N GLY A 332 5.76 0.52 -7.28
CA GLY A 332 6.66 -0.13 -6.32
C GLY A 332 7.05 -1.54 -6.75
N SER A 333 6.07 -2.34 -7.20
CA SER A 333 6.32 -3.70 -7.70
C SER A 333 7.26 -3.70 -8.91
N ALA A 334 7.06 -2.80 -9.87
CA ALA A 334 7.93 -2.67 -11.05
C ALA A 334 9.35 -2.22 -10.65
N VAL A 335 9.48 -1.30 -9.70
CA VAL A 335 10.78 -0.85 -9.16
C VAL A 335 11.52 -2.00 -8.49
N MET A 336 10.85 -2.83 -7.68
CA MET A 336 11.48 -3.97 -7.02
C MET A 336 11.92 -5.05 -8.00
N MET A 337 11.09 -5.35 -9.01
CA MET A 337 11.47 -6.26 -10.10
C MET A 337 12.65 -5.72 -10.91
N GLU A 338 12.68 -4.42 -11.18
CA GLU A 338 13.76 -3.75 -11.91
C GLU A 338 15.05 -3.73 -11.10
N ALA A 339 15.01 -3.50 -9.79
CA ALA A 339 16.17 -3.58 -8.91
C ALA A 339 16.83 -4.97 -8.97
N MET A 340 16.02 -6.04 -8.97
CA MET A 340 16.51 -7.40 -9.16
C MET A 340 17.15 -7.59 -10.53
N ARG A 341 16.51 -7.06 -11.60
CA ARG A 341 17.05 -7.12 -12.96
C ARG A 341 18.41 -6.40 -13.08
N ILE A 342 18.51 -5.18 -12.54
CA ILE A 342 19.75 -4.40 -12.52
C ILE A 342 20.87 -5.22 -11.88
N LEU A 343 20.67 -5.74 -10.66
CA LEU A 343 21.68 -6.51 -9.94
C LEU A 343 22.14 -7.74 -10.73
N LYS A 344 21.22 -8.41 -11.42
CA LYS A 344 21.56 -9.56 -12.24
C LYS A 344 22.33 -9.17 -13.50
N THR A 345 21.94 -8.11 -14.18
CA THR A 345 22.57 -7.62 -15.42
C THR A 345 24.00 -7.14 -15.20
N VAL A 346 24.27 -6.48 -14.08
CA VAL A 346 25.65 -6.07 -13.75
C VAL A 346 26.56 -7.25 -13.33
N GLY A 347 26.05 -8.48 -13.37
CA GLY A 347 26.81 -9.69 -13.07
C GLY A 347 27.15 -9.88 -11.59
N PHE A 348 26.36 -9.26 -10.72
CA PHE A 348 26.56 -9.29 -9.28
C PHE A 348 26.31 -10.68 -8.68
N LYS A 349 27.22 -11.10 -7.78
CA LYS A 349 27.10 -12.33 -7.00
C LYS A 349 27.00 -11.97 -5.52
N PRO A 350 25.79 -11.99 -4.91
CA PRO A 350 25.60 -11.59 -3.53
C PRO A 350 26.25 -12.55 -2.55
N LYS A 351 26.74 -12.06 -1.42
CA LYS A 351 27.16 -12.92 -0.31
C LYS A 351 25.95 -13.54 0.38
N ARG A 352 24.92 -12.73 0.67
CA ARG A 352 23.61 -13.15 1.21
C ARG A 352 22.61 -13.38 0.08
N THR A 353 21.68 -14.28 0.27
CA THR A 353 20.54 -14.45 -0.64
C THR A 353 19.72 -13.16 -0.68
N ILE A 354 19.36 -12.72 -1.89
CA ILE A 354 18.42 -11.62 -2.10
C ILE A 354 17.09 -12.23 -2.50
N ARG A 355 16.01 -11.87 -1.81
CA ARG A 355 14.66 -12.36 -2.07
C ARG A 355 13.74 -11.20 -2.42
N LEU A 356 13.10 -11.29 -3.58
CA LEU A 356 11.96 -10.46 -3.97
C LEU A 356 10.69 -11.15 -3.47
N VAL A 357 9.80 -10.36 -2.86
CA VAL A 357 8.42 -10.81 -2.60
C VAL A 357 7.45 -9.71 -3.03
N LEU A 358 6.50 -10.04 -3.89
CA LEU A 358 5.41 -9.18 -4.28
C LEU A 358 4.18 -9.58 -3.49
N TRP A 359 3.79 -8.73 -2.54
CA TRP A 359 2.74 -9.01 -1.57
C TRP A 359 1.36 -8.90 -2.17
N THR A 360 0.41 -9.69 -1.69
CA THR A 360 -0.99 -9.57 -2.09
C THR A 360 -1.90 -9.34 -0.90
N SER A 361 -3.05 -8.74 -1.15
CA SER A 361 -4.03 -8.38 -0.11
C SER A 361 -3.47 -7.42 0.94
N GLU A 362 -2.55 -6.56 0.52
CA GLU A 362 -2.09 -5.43 1.31
C GLU A 362 -3.24 -4.49 1.61
N GLU A 363 -4.00 -4.13 0.57
CA GLU A 363 -5.14 -3.21 0.54
C GLU A 363 -6.27 -3.60 1.51
N GLN A 364 -6.37 -4.87 1.88
CA GLN A 364 -7.35 -5.37 2.83
C GLN A 364 -6.77 -5.57 4.24
N GLY A 365 -5.50 -5.22 4.45
CA GLY A 365 -4.87 -5.19 5.77
C GLY A 365 -3.56 -5.94 5.89
N LEU A 366 -2.66 -5.79 4.93
CA LEU A 366 -1.29 -6.37 4.92
C LEU A 366 -1.30 -7.91 4.99
N PHE A 367 -2.32 -8.59 4.40
CA PHE A 367 -2.49 -10.01 4.65
C PHE A 367 -1.34 -10.86 4.10
N GLY A 368 -0.84 -10.55 2.90
CA GLY A 368 0.30 -11.26 2.32
C GLY A 368 1.52 -11.20 3.19
N SER A 369 2.01 -10.00 3.50
CA SER A 369 3.20 -9.84 4.33
C SER A 369 3.03 -10.35 5.76
N ARG A 370 1.86 -10.17 6.38
CA ARG A 370 1.56 -10.72 7.71
C ARG A 370 1.56 -12.24 7.71
N GLY A 371 0.90 -12.85 6.71
CA GLY A 371 0.86 -14.30 6.55
C GLY A 371 2.25 -14.88 6.31
N TYR A 372 3.00 -14.25 5.41
CA TYR A 372 4.39 -14.62 5.12
C TYR A 372 5.28 -14.55 6.39
N VAL A 373 5.21 -13.44 7.11
CA VAL A 373 5.97 -13.26 8.37
C VAL A 373 5.56 -14.31 9.41
N ALA A 374 4.27 -14.58 9.58
CA ALA A 374 3.80 -15.62 10.50
C ALA A 374 4.27 -17.02 10.08
N ASN A 375 4.30 -17.30 8.78
CA ASN A 375 4.73 -18.60 8.24
C ASN A 375 6.23 -18.82 8.39
N HIS A 376 7.07 -17.78 8.25
CA HIS A 376 8.53 -17.90 8.20
C HIS A 376 9.26 -17.41 9.47
N PHE A 377 8.77 -16.33 10.11
CA PHE A 377 9.59 -15.59 11.08
C PHE A 377 9.03 -15.55 12.50
N GLY A 378 7.71 -15.63 12.67
CA GLY A 378 7.07 -15.67 13.97
C GLY A 378 5.77 -14.91 14.05
N ASP A 379 5.10 -15.03 15.20
CA ASP A 379 3.82 -14.39 15.47
C ASP A 379 4.02 -13.16 16.37
N PRO A 380 3.70 -11.94 15.88
CA PRO A 380 3.86 -10.70 16.66
C PRO A 380 2.95 -10.63 17.90
N LYS A 381 1.86 -11.42 17.94
CA LYS A 381 0.96 -11.45 19.10
C LYS A 381 1.59 -12.17 20.29
N THR A 382 2.32 -13.24 20.03
CA THR A 382 2.95 -14.08 21.07
C THR A 382 4.44 -13.87 21.19
N MET A 383 5.06 -13.24 20.18
CA MET A 383 6.52 -13.12 20.02
C MET A 383 7.24 -14.48 20.01
N GLN A 384 6.54 -15.54 19.57
CA GLN A 384 7.16 -16.83 19.29
C GLN A 384 7.88 -16.75 17.95
N LEU A 385 9.19 -16.45 18.00
CA LEU A 385 10.03 -16.29 16.84
C LEU A 385 10.55 -17.63 16.34
N LYS A 386 10.67 -17.76 15.00
CA LYS A 386 11.26 -18.91 14.32
C LYS A 386 12.75 -18.65 14.03
N PRO A 387 13.60 -19.71 13.88
CA PRO A 387 15.04 -19.55 13.63
C PRO A 387 15.37 -18.68 12.40
N GLU A 388 14.53 -18.70 11.38
CA GLU A 388 14.71 -17.94 10.15
C GLU A 388 14.62 -16.42 10.37
N GLN A 389 13.91 -15.96 11.42
CA GLN A 389 13.83 -14.55 11.80
C GLN A 389 15.23 -13.95 12.01
N ALA A 390 16.11 -14.70 12.68
CA ALA A 390 17.47 -14.25 12.96
C ALA A 390 18.36 -14.15 11.70
N LYS A 391 17.95 -14.77 10.59
CA LYS A 391 18.71 -14.80 9.33
C LYS A 391 18.39 -13.62 8.41
N VAL A 392 17.31 -12.86 8.65
CA VAL A 392 16.94 -11.73 7.77
C VAL A 392 17.73 -10.50 8.19
N SER A 393 18.52 -9.95 7.25
CA SER A 393 19.31 -8.74 7.49
C SER A 393 18.45 -7.48 7.45
N ALA A 394 17.58 -7.36 6.45
CA ALA A 394 16.64 -6.25 6.30
C ALA A 394 15.51 -6.62 5.34
N TYR A 395 14.41 -5.88 5.44
CA TYR A 395 13.36 -5.77 4.45
C TYR A 395 13.23 -4.31 3.96
N TYR A 396 13.20 -4.12 2.65
CA TYR A 396 13.00 -2.81 2.01
C TYR A 396 11.69 -2.79 1.25
N ASN A 397 10.86 -1.78 1.52
CA ASN A 397 9.53 -1.57 0.96
C ASN A 397 9.47 -0.29 0.13
N LEU A 398 8.60 -0.25 -0.89
CA LEU A 398 8.32 0.94 -1.66
C LEU A 398 6.83 1.00 -1.96
N ASP A 399 6.13 1.96 -1.35
CA ASP A 399 4.68 2.06 -1.41
C ASP A 399 4.21 3.47 -0.99
N ASN A 400 4.47 4.47 -1.86
CA ASN A 400 3.96 5.84 -1.74
C ASN A 400 3.91 6.53 -3.11
N GLY A 401 3.40 5.80 -4.12
CA GLY A 401 3.19 6.34 -5.44
C GLY A 401 4.40 6.29 -6.37
N THR A 402 4.45 7.18 -7.33
CA THR A 402 5.41 7.21 -8.45
C THR A 402 6.61 8.13 -8.23
N GLY A 403 6.59 8.96 -7.17
CA GLY A 403 7.61 9.98 -6.95
C GLY A 403 9.01 9.40 -6.67
N LYS A 404 10.05 10.16 -7.02
CA LYS A 404 11.43 9.73 -6.77
C LYS A 404 11.74 9.57 -5.30
N ILE A 405 12.67 8.69 -4.98
CA ILE A 405 13.18 8.50 -3.62
C ILE A 405 13.95 9.76 -3.18
N ARG A 406 13.58 10.29 -2.00
CA ARG A 406 14.24 11.42 -1.34
C ARG A 406 15.09 10.98 -0.15
N GLY A 407 14.90 9.74 0.33
CA GLY A 407 15.60 9.20 1.48
C GLY A 407 14.93 7.97 2.07
N VAL A 408 15.11 7.74 3.39
CA VAL A 408 14.63 6.54 4.08
C VAL A 408 14.03 6.89 5.44
N TYR A 409 12.88 6.28 5.78
CA TYR A 409 12.36 6.21 7.14
C TYR A 409 13.12 5.12 7.90
N MET A 410 13.85 5.49 8.95
CA MET A 410 14.66 4.54 9.73
C MET A 410 13.84 3.72 10.73
N GLN A 411 12.56 3.95 10.85
CA GLN A 411 11.63 3.23 11.73
C GLN A 411 12.12 3.13 13.19
N GLY A 412 12.66 4.23 13.72
CA GLY A 412 13.23 4.29 15.06
C GLY A 412 14.58 3.57 15.23
N ASN A 413 15.16 3.00 14.16
CA ASN A 413 16.43 2.28 14.19
C ASN A 413 17.62 3.23 13.98
N LYS A 414 18.05 3.91 15.03
CA LYS A 414 19.17 4.85 14.97
C LYS A 414 20.50 4.21 14.54
N GLY A 415 20.66 2.91 14.75
CA GLY A 415 21.90 2.19 14.40
C GLY A 415 22.20 2.15 12.90
N VAL A 416 21.18 2.33 12.04
CA VAL A 416 21.37 2.33 10.57
C VAL A 416 21.74 3.69 10.00
N GLU A 417 21.64 4.78 10.78
CA GLU A 417 21.87 6.15 10.31
C GLU A 417 23.23 6.35 9.62
N PRO A 418 24.39 6.00 10.22
CA PRO A 418 25.69 6.17 9.58
C PRO A 418 25.84 5.31 8.32
N ILE A 419 25.18 4.15 8.28
CA ILE A 419 25.19 3.22 7.17
C ILE A 419 24.42 3.82 5.98
N PHE A 420 23.17 4.19 6.20
CA PHE A 420 22.29 4.73 5.15
C PHE A 420 22.77 6.10 4.66
N LYS A 421 23.36 6.91 5.54
CA LYS A 421 23.98 8.17 5.14
C LYS A 421 25.10 7.94 4.12
N ALA A 422 25.97 6.94 4.36
CA ALA A 422 27.02 6.59 3.41
C ALA A 422 26.45 6.06 2.08
N TRP A 423 25.40 5.23 2.13
CA TRP A 423 24.80 4.63 0.93
C TRP A 423 23.97 5.61 0.10
N LEU A 424 23.44 6.70 0.69
CA LEU A 424 22.76 7.77 -0.03
C LEU A 424 23.73 8.76 -0.69
N GLU A 425 24.96 8.90 -0.19
CA GLU A 425 25.92 9.89 -0.69
C GLU A 425 26.13 9.84 -2.22
N PRO A 426 26.24 8.66 -2.89
CA PRO A 426 26.34 8.57 -4.34
C PRO A 426 25.10 9.02 -5.13
N PHE A 427 23.99 9.29 -4.46
CA PHE A 427 22.69 9.66 -5.06
C PHE A 427 22.23 11.07 -4.69
N LYS A 428 23.12 11.85 -4.12
CA LYS A 428 22.90 13.25 -3.74
C LYS A 428 22.50 14.12 -4.93
N ASP A 429 23.14 13.90 -6.07
CA ASP A 429 22.84 14.54 -7.35
C ASP A 429 21.42 14.20 -7.87
N LEU A 430 20.86 13.08 -7.43
CA LEU A 430 19.48 12.65 -7.73
C LEU A 430 18.46 13.12 -6.67
N GLY A 431 18.92 13.84 -5.64
CA GLY A 431 18.08 14.40 -4.57
C GLY A 431 17.67 13.43 -3.46
N ALA A 432 18.38 12.30 -3.32
CA ALA A 432 18.15 11.31 -2.26
C ALA A 432 19.14 11.55 -1.10
N THR A 433 18.74 12.33 -0.11
CA THR A 433 19.65 12.80 0.96
C THR A 433 19.06 12.67 2.36
N THR A 434 17.75 12.45 2.49
CA THR A 434 17.03 12.61 3.76
C THR A 434 16.99 11.29 4.53
N LEU A 435 17.36 11.35 5.80
CA LEU A 435 17.10 10.28 6.77
C LEU A 435 16.23 10.83 7.88
N THR A 436 15.14 10.14 8.20
CA THR A 436 14.32 10.46 9.36
C THR A 436 14.25 9.29 10.31
N ILE A 437 14.38 9.57 11.62
CA ILE A 437 14.22 8.57 12.66
C ILE A 437 12.75 8.18 12.84
N SER A 438 11.83 8.96 12.31
CA SER A 438 10.39 8.73 12.41
C SER A 438 9.97 7.42 11.77
N ASN A 439 8.86 6.93 12.28
CA ASN A 439 8.16 5.79 11.73
C ASN A 439 7.16 6.27 10.67
N THR A 440 7.03 5.52 9.58
CA THR A 440 5.87 5.60 8.71
C THR A 440 5.00 4.37 8.90
N GLY A 441 3.73 4.49 8.53
CA GLY A 441 2.73 3.43 8.75
C GLY A 441 2.06 3.00 7.46
N GLY A 442 1.12 2.07 7.58
CA GLY A 442 0.15 1.74 6.54
C GLY A 442 0.60 0.73 5.49
N THR A 443 1.81 0.15 5.55
CA THR A 443 2.30 -0.77 4.53
C THR A 443 3.18 -1.90 5.07
N ASP A 444 3.61 -2.82 4.20
CA ASP A 444 4.14 -4.16 4.48
C ASP A 444 5.39 -4.24 5.36
N HIS A 445 6.24 -3.18 5.39
CA HIS A 445 7.42 -3.17 6.28
C HIS A 445 7.05 -3.31 7.77
N LEU A 446 5.82 -2.92 8.13
CA LEU A 446 5.32 -3.05 9.49
C LEU A 446 5.18 -4.51 9.93
N SER A 447 4.90 -5.43 9.01
CA SER A 447 4.80 -6.86 9.30
C SER A 447 6.15 -7.42 9.78
N PHE A 448 7.24 -6.96 9.20
CA PHE A 448 8.61 -7.33 9.56
C PHE A 448 9.07 -6.65 10.85
N ASP A 449 8.82 -5.34 10.95
CA ASP A 449 9.16 -4.56 12.15
C ASP A 449 8.47 -5.11 13.41
N ALA A 450 7.24 -5.61 13.26
CA ALA A 450 6.46 -6.20 14.34
C ALA A 450 7.07 -7.47 14.97
N VAL A 451 7.98 -8.15 14.28
CA VAL A 451 8.75 -9.31 14.80
C VAL A 451 10.23 -9.02 14.96
N GLY A 452 10.63 -7.72 14.97
CA GLY A 452 12.01 -7.29 15.21
C GLY A 452 12.96 -7.50 14.03
N ILE A 453 12.44 -7.70 12.82
CA ILE A 453 13.24 -7.66 11.59
C ILE A 453 13.30 -6.19 11.13
N PRO A 454 14.50 -5.65 10.82
CA PRO A 454 14.62 -4.29 10.30
C PRO A 454 13.83 -4.12 8.99
N GLY A 455 12.69 -3.45 9.05
CA GLY A 455 11.83 -3.13 7.91
C GLY A 455 11.85 -1.64 7.63
N PHE A 456 12.12 -1.25 6.38
CA PHE A 456 12.29 0.14 5.99
C PHE A 456 11.37 0.50 4.82
N GLN A 457 10.84 1.72 4.85
CA GLN A 457 10.14 2.37 3.74
C GLN A 457 10.99 3.52 3.22
N PHE A 458 11.09 3.66 1.90
CA PHE A 458 11.73 4.82 1.31
C PHE A 458 10.81 6.05 1.37
N ILE A 459 11.40 7.24 1.54
CA ILE A 459 10.70 8.52 1.42
C ILE A 459 10.57 8.82 -0.08
N GLN A 460 9.36 8.97 -0.58
CA GLN A 460 9.09 9.34 -1.97
C GLN A 460 8.46 10.72 -2.06
N ASP A 461 8.73 11.46 -3.14
CA ASP A 461 7.96 12.67 -3.43
C ASP A 461 6.47 12.31 -3.52
N PRO A 462 5.57 13.09 -2.89
CA PRO A 462 4.15 12.73 -2.81
C PRO A 462 3.43 12.76 -4.14
N MET A 463 3.91 13.54 -5.11
CA MET A 463 3.24 13.78 -6.38
C MET A 463 1.76 14.13 -6.18
N ASP A 464 0.85 13.45 -6.87
CA ASP A 464 -0.59 13.54 -6.67
C ASP A 464 -1.19 12.27 -6.01
N TYR A 465 -0.35 11.47 -5.33
CA TYR A 465 -0.76 10.20 -4.72
C TYR A 465 -1.93 10.38 -3.76
N GLY A 466 -1.79 11.23 -2.74
CA GLY A 466 -2.83 11.44 -1.73
C GLY A 466 -4.03 12.27 -2.21
N THR A 467 -3.90 12.98 -3.33
CA THR A 467 -4.95 13.88 -3.83
C THR A 467 -5.75 13.29 -4.98
N ARG A 468 -5.14 12.43 -5.80
CA ARG A 468 -5.75 11.93 -7.04
C ARG A 468 -5.69 10.42 -7.23
N THR A 469 -4.58 9.74 -6.92
CA THR A 469 -4.40 8.37 -7.38
C THR A 469 -4.64 7.30 -6.32
N HIS A 470 -4.26 7.51 -5.07
CA HIS A 470 -4.40 6.53 -3.99
C HIS A 470 -5.84 5.99 -3.87
N HIS A 471 -6.08 4.73 -4.22
CA HIS A 471 -7.38 4.05 -4.23
C HIS A 471 -8.45 4.70 -5.12
N SER A 472 -8.12 5.30 -6.26
CA SER A 472 -9.07 6.04 -7.06
C SER A 472 -9.19 5.58 -8.51
N ASN A 473 -10.23 6.11 -9.20
CA ASN A 473 -10.43 5.91 -10.63
C ASN A 473 -9.40 6.63 -11.53
N GLN A 474 -8.46 7.38 -10.94
CA GLN A 474 -7.42 8.10 -11.67
C GLN A 474 -6.04 7.46 -11.53
N ASP A 475 -5.93 6.30 -10.90
CA ASP A 475 -4.67 5.57 -10.74
C ASP A 475 -4.33 4.75 -11.99
N THR A 476 -3.92 5.45 -13.05
CA THR A 476 -3.63 4.92 -14.38
C THR A 476 -2.15 5.02 -14.73
N TYR A 477 -1.72 4.28 -15.76
CA TYR A 477 -0.34 4.26 -16.25
C TYR A 477 0.23 5.66 -16.54
N ASP A 478 -0.59 6.58 -17.06
CA ASP A 478 -0.18 7.95 -17.39
C ASP A 478 0.20 8.81 -16.18
N ARG A 479 -0.05 8.33 -14.95
CA ARG A 479 0.39 8.97 -13.71
C ARG A 479 1.80 8.58 -13.29
N LEU A 480 2.40 7.60 -13.96
CA LEU A 480 3.75 7.16 -13.67
C LEU A 480 4.78 8.16 -14.21
N VAL A 481 5.83 8.40 -13.44
CA VAL A 481 6.94 9.27 -13.82
C VAL A 481 8.18 8.41 -14.05
N GLU A 482 8.50 8.18 -15.32
CA GLU A 482 9.56 7.25 -15.75
C GLU A 482 10.91 7.52 -15.07
N ASP A 483 11.39 8.75 -15.08
CA ASP A 483 12.70 9.09 -14.51
C ASP A 483 12.75 8.90 -12.99
N ASP A 484 11.62 9.11 -12.30
CA ASP A 484 11.52 8.88 -10.86
C ASP A 484 11.55 7.38 -10.54
N LEU A 485 10.90 6.55 -11.34
CA LEU A 485 10.91 5.09 -11.18
C LEU A 485 12.29 4.49 -11.50
N LYS A 486 12.98 5.01 -12.53
CA LYS A 486 14.37 4.66 -12.85
C LYS A 486 15.32 4.98 -11.68
N GLN A 487 15.20 6.19 -11.13
CA GLN A 487 15.97 6.62 -9.96
C GLN A 487 15.69 5.71 -8.76
N SER A 488 14.42 5.40 -8.49
CA SER A 488 14.01 4.55 -7.38
C SER A 488 14.58 3.12 -7.50
N ALA A 489 14.48 2.50 -8.68
CA ALA A 489 15.03 1.17 -8.92
C ALA A 489 16.57 1.13 -8.76
N THR A 490 17.24 2.19 -9.19
CA THR A 490 18.70 2.34 -9.06
C THR A 490 19.12 2.43 -7.60
N ILE A 491 18.43 3.23 -6.79
CA ILE A 491 18.72 3.40 -5.36
C ILE A 491 18.43 2.11 -4.60
N VAL A 492 17.26 1.48 -4.84
CA VAL A 492 16.92 0.19 -4.22
C VAL A 492 17.97 -0.86 -4.54
N ALA A 493 18.38 -1.00 -5.81
CA ALA A 493 19.43 -1.94 -6.22
C ALA A 493 20.75 -1.71 -5.46
N SER A 494 21.15 -0.44 -5.28
CA SER A 494 22.35 -0.09 -4.53
C SER A 494 22.24 -0.43 -3.04
N PHE A 495 21.12 -0.16 -2.40
CA PHE A 495 20.87 -0.53 -0.99
C PHE A 495 20.94 -2.04 -0.79
N VAL A 496 20.29 -2.78 -1.67
CA VAL A 496 20.28 -4.26 -1.65
C VAL A 496 21.67 -4.82 -1.88
N TYR A 497 22.42 -4.25 -2.85
CA TYR A 497 23.82 -4.59 -3.08
C TYR A 497 24.63 -4.48 -1.78
N HIS A 498 24.67 -3.29 -1.18
CA HIS A 498 25.45 -3.03 0.01
C HIS A 498 25.02 -3.90 1.19
N THR A 499 23.72 -4.04 1.44
CA THR A 499 23.19 -4.90 2.51
C THR A 499 23.64 -6.35 2.36
N SER A 500 23.61 -6.86 1.12
CA SER A 500 24.01 -8.25 0.84
C SER A 500 25.51 -8.50 0.92
N GLN A 501 26.35 -7.44 0.77
CA GLN A 501 27.81 -7.53 0.80
C GLN A 501 28.43 -7.21 2.16
N ARG A 502 27.71 -6.54 3.06
CA ARG A 502 28.24 -6.23 4.39
C ARG A 502 28.73 -7.49 5.11
N PRO A 503 29.84 -7.41 5.89
CA PRO A 503 30.24 -8.50 6.77
C PRO A 503 29.16 -8.82 7.80
N GLU A 504 28.63 -7.80 8.48
CA GLU A 504 27.58 -7.92 9.50
C GLU A 504 26.19 -7.62 8.91
N MET A 505 25.15 -8.17 9.52
CA MET A 505 23.76 -7.74 9.26
C MET A 505 23.53 -6.30 9.71
N LEU A 506 22.48 -5.68 9.21
CA LEU A 506 22.08 -4.36 9.70
C LEU A 506 21.73 -4.41 11.20
N PRO A 507 22.01 -3.31 11.93
CA PRO A 507 21.62 -3.19 13.33
C PRO A 507 20.12 -3.41 13.51
N ARG A 508 19.76 -4.05 14.61
CA ARG A 508 18.36 -4.27 15.02
C ARG A 508 18.01 -3.40 16.21
N LYS A 509 16.76 -2.99 16.30
CA LYS A 509 16.16 -2.42 17.51
C LYS A 509 15.98 -3.51 18.58
N GLU A 510 15.63 -3.10 19.79
CA GLU A 510 15.08 -4.02 20.78
C GLU A 510 13.85 -4.72 20.21
N LEU A 511 13.66 -6.00 20.58
CA LEU A 511 12.50 -6.75 20.15
C LEU A 511 11.21 -6.08 20.68
N PRO A 512 10.19 -5.93 19.81
CA PRO A 512 8.90 -5.44 20.24
C PRO A 512 8.30 -6.33 21.34
N LYS A 513 7.50 -5.73 22.21
CA LYS A 513 6.69 -6.50 23.16
C LYS A 513 5.54 -7.18 22.43
N PRO A 514 5.04 -8.35 22.93
CA PRO A 514 3.86 -8.97 22.37
C PRO A 514 2.71 -7.95 22.24
N THR A 515 2.06 -7.91 21.10
CA THR A 515 0.84 -7.10 20.94
C THR A 515 -0.27 -7.79 21.73
N ALA A 516 -0.75 -7.16 22.80
CA ALA A 516 -1.85 -7.71 23.58
C ALA A 516 -3.03 -8.02 22.65
N ALA A 517 -3.65 -9.18 22.81
CA ALA A 517 -4.88 -9.51 22.12
C ALA A 517 -5.96 -8.48 22.55
N ASN A 518 -6.39 -7.64 21.62
CA ASN A 518 -7.55 -6.76 21.80
C ASN A 518 -8.83 -7.53 21.51
#